data_b48a54d7813756cfdd7550d261213925
#
_entry.id   b48a54d7813756cfdd7550d261213925
#
_cell.length_a   1.000
_cell.length_b   1.000
_cell.length_c   1.000
_cell.angle_alpha   90.00
_cell.angle_beta   90.00
_cell.angle_gamma   90.00
#
_symmetry.space_group_name_H-M   'P 1'
#
loop_
_entity.id
_entity.type
_entity.pdbx_description
1 polymer ?
#
loop_
_entity_poly.entity_id
_entity_poly.type
_entity_poly.pdbx_seq_one_letter_code
_entity_poly.pdbx_strand_id
1 'polypeptide(L)'
;IVVFRSHLSCFKKTRSLLTLKMLRTIIISALATAAVAYCPNGCSGHGSCGVNDKCTCYNRKDGEAAWTAADCSQRTCPKSMAWVGYVESSNDLHPVVECSNKGNCDRATGECTCFANYEGIACERTVCPNACSDAGVCFTQEQLATEASRTYSTPWDANKHVGCVCDLGRRGPDCSLVECPSGADVLKGYGNAQGRDCSGRGTCDYSSGICECFSGYYGTKCEHQTVLG
;
A
#
# COMPACT_ATOMS: atom_id res chain seq x y z
N ILE A 1 -92.88 -6.25 -46.57
CA ILE A 1 -91.96 -5.37 -45.89
C ILE A 1 -91.69 -5.92 -44.49
N VAL A 2 -91.02 -7.02 -44.34
CA VAL A 2 -90.40 -7.46 -43.09
C VAL A 2 -89.35 -8.51 -43.42
N VAL A 3 -88.09 -8.21 -43.55
CA VAL A 3 -87.00 -9.15 -43.37
C VAL A 3 -85.70 -8.33 -43.51
N PHE A 4 -85.19 -7.68 -42.43
CA PHE A 4 -83.81 -7.26 -42.34
C PHE A 4 -83.47 -6.76 -40.90
N ARG A 5 -83.66 -7.58 -39.90
CA ARG A 5 -83.23 -7.17 -38.54
C ARG A 5 -82.55 -8.26 -37.68
N SER A 6 -82.16 -9.39 -38.24
CA SER A 6 -81.60 -10.47 -37.41
C SER A 6 -80.14 -10.80 -37.65
N HIS A 7 -79.43 -10.19 -38.62
CA HIS A 7 -78.01 -10.52 -38.89
C HIS A 7 -76.98 -9.59 -38.28
N LEU A 8 -77.40 -8.40 -37.74
CA LEU A 8 -76.37 -7.49 -37.13
C LEU A 8 -76.03 -7.79 -35.69
N SER A 9 -76.84 -8.60 -35.00
CA SER A 9 -76.62 -8.89 -33.59
C SER A 9 -75.52 -9.98 -33.33
N CYS A 10 -75.33 -10.87 -34.32
CA CYS A 10 -74.38 -11.97 -34.17
C CYS A 10 -72.92 -11.55 -34.44
N PHE A 11 -72.70 -10.56 -35.32
CA PHE A 11 -71.32 -10.09 -35.64
C PHE A 11 -70.72 -9.18 -34.57
N LYS A 12 -71.51 -8.45 -33.77
CA LYS A 12 -71.00 -7.63 -32.66
C LYS A 12 -70.52 -8.46 -31.47
N LYS A 13 -71.14 -9.64 -31.24
CA LYS A 13 -70.84 -10.49 -30.11
C LYS A 13 -69.56 -11.28 -30.33
N THR A 14 -69.23 -11.69 -31.56
CA THR A 14 -68.01 -12.40 -31.91
C THR A 14 -66.81 -11.47 -31.95
N ARG A 15 -66.90 -10.22 -32.41
CA ARG A 15 -65.80 -9.26 -32.37
C ARG A 15 -65.42 -8.87 -30.93
N SER A 16 -66.38 -8.74 -30.03
CA SER A 16 -66.11 -8.43 -28.61
C SER A 16 -65.43 -9.56 -27.90
N LEU A 17 -65.74 -10.82 -28.21
CA LEU A 17 -65.08 -11.97 -27.60
C LEU A 17 -63.61 -12.20 -28.12
N LEU A 18 -63.38 -11.96 -29.45
CA LEU A 18 -62.02 -12.03 -30.00
C LEU A 18 -61.13 -10.93 -29.49
N THR A 19 -61.58 -9.69 -29.36
CA THR A 19 -60.84 -8.58 -28.82
C THR A 19 -60.52 -8.78 -27.33
N LEU A 20 -61.45 -9.33 -26.54
CA LEU A 20 -61.20 -9.62 -25.12
C LEU A 20 -60.21 -10.79 -24.94
N LYS A 21 -60.23 -11.81 -25.80
CA LYS A 21 -59.27 -12.91 -25.76
C LYS A 21 -57.85 -12.45 -26.19
N MET A 22 -57.78 -11.65 -27.25
CA MET A 22 -56.49 -11.06 -27.66
C MET A 22 -55.91 -10.08 -26.61
N LEU A 23 -56.78 -9.24 -26.00
CA LEU A 23 -56.34 -8.33 -24.93
C LEU A 23 -55.85 -9.10 -23.68
N ARG A 24 -56.50 -10.20 -23.30
CA ARG A 24 -56.04 -11.07 -22.22
C ARG A 24 -54.68 -11.75 -22.51
N THR A 25 -54.48 -12.24 -23.75
CA THR A 25 -53.20 -12.86 -24.15
C THR A 25 -52.08 -11.82 -24.21
N ILE A 26 -52.33 -10.61 -24.65
CA ILE A 26 -51.37 -9.51 -24.67
C ILE A 26 -51.00 -9.07 -23.23
N ILE A 27 -52.00 -8.96 -22.34
CA ILE A 27 -51.77 -8.59 -20.92
C ILE A 27 -50.99 -9.71 -20.19
N ILE A 28 -51.29 -10.99 -20.45
CA ILE A 28 -50.56 -12.11 -19.83
C ILE A 28 -49.14 -12.21 -20.39
N SER A 29 -48.92 -11.95 -21.68
CA SER A 29 -47.54 -11.93 -22.24
C SER A 29 -46.75 -10.69 -21.82
N ALA A 30 -47.39 -9.56 -21.56
CA ALA A 30 -46.71 -8.36 -21.04
C ALA A 30 -46.38 -8.45 -19.56
N LEU A 31 -47.12 -9.25 -18.78
CA LEU A 31 -46.80 -9.49 -17.37
C LEU A 31 -45.71 -10.58 -17.14
N ALA A 32 -45.39 -11.35 -18.19
CA ALA A 32 -44.39 -12.43 -18.08
C ALA A 32 -42.94 -11.98 -18.36
N THR A 33 -42.70 -10.68 -18.64
CA THR A 33 -41.35 -10.22 -19.07
C THR A 33 -40.67 -9.25 -18.14
N ALA A 34 -41.10 -9.09 -16.90
CA ALA A 34 -40.39 -8.28 -15.91
C ALA A 34 -39.98 -9.10 -14.71
N ALA A 35 -39.24 -10.18 -14.94
CA ALA A 35 -38.27 -10.61 -13.91
C ALA A 35 -37.13 -9.57 -13.92
N VAL A 36 -37.36 -8.41 -13.31
CA VAL A 36 -36.33 -7.44 -13.08
C VAL A 36 -35.34 -8.13 -12.10
N ALA A 37 -34.19 -8.53 -12.59
CA ALA A 37 -33.12 -8.98 -11.74
C ALA A 37 -32.86 -7.89 -10.68
N TYR A 38 -33.16 -8.18 -9.42
CA TYR A 38 -33.07 -7.24 -8.32
C TYR A 38 -31.75 -7.45 -7.59
N CYS A 39 -30.68 -6.95 -8.18
CA CYS A 39 -29.38 -6.97 -7.50
C CYS A 39 -29.38 -6.11 -6.24
N PRO A 40 -28.68 -6.56 -5.18
CA PRO A 40 -28.55 -5.80 -3.94
C PRO A 40 -28.15 -4.35 -4.22
N ASN A 41 -28.92 -3.39 -3.71
CA ASN A 41 -28.67 -1.96 -3.79
C ASN A 41 -28.39 -1.44 -5.23
N GLY A 42 -28.91 -2.15 -6.27
CA GLY A 42 -28.60 -1.83 -7.67
C GLY A 42 -27.12 -1.87 -8.01
N CYS A 43 -26.35 -2.74 -7.33
CA CYS A 43 -24.88 -2.82 -7.37
C CYS A 43 -24.20 -1.48 -7.03
N SER A 44 -24.85 -0.62 -6.24
CA SER A 44 -24.38 0.70 -5.79
C SER A 44 -23.90 1.63 -6.92
N GLY A 45 -24.28 1.35 -8.17
CA GLY A 45 -23.76 2.04 -9.35
C GLY A 45 -22.32 1.70 -9.72
N HIS A 46 -21.70 0.74 -9.03
CA HIS A 46 -20.29 0.35 -9.20
C HIS A 46 -20.11 -1.06 -9.75
N GLY A 47 -21.15 -1.62 -10.34
CA GLY A 47 -21.15 -2.95 -10.92
C GLY A 47 -22.30 -3.16 -11.87
N SER A 48 -22.32 -4.28 -12.56
CA SER A 48 -23.40 -4.75 -13.41
C SER A 48 -24.18 -5.87 -12.72
N CYS A 49 -25.50 -5.81 -12.84
CA CYS A 49 -26.38 -6.84 -12.33
C CYS A 49 -26.38 -8.03 -13.29
N GLY A 50 -25.97 -9.18 -12.83
CA GLY A 50 -25.93 -10.42 -13.57
C GLY A 50 -27.09 -11.36 -13.27
N VAL A 51 -27.03 -12.58 -13.79
CA VAL A 51 -27.98 -13.66 -13.52
C VAL A 51 -27.97 -14.01 -12.03
N ASN A 52 -29.11 -14.48 -11.53
CA ASN A 52 -29.29 -14.83 -10.10
C ASN A 52 -29.06 -13.67 -9.13
N ASP A 53 -29.38 -12.44 -9.55
CA ASP A 53 -29.31 -11.23 -8.71
C ASP A 53 -27.92 -10.99 -8.09
N LYS A 54 -26.87 -11.39 -8.80
CA LYS A 54 -25.48 -11.22 -8.36
C LYS A 54 -24.83 -10.02 -9.05
N CYS A 55 -24.23 -9.11 -8.26
CA CYS A 55 -23.44 -8.01 -8.79
C CYS A 55 -22.06 -8.48 -9.24
N THR A 56 -21.64 -8.02 -10.41
CA THR A 56 -20.25 -8.07 -10.88
C THR A 56 -19.68 -6.67 -10.78
N CYS A 57 -18.78 -6.46 -9.84
CA CYS A 57 -18.20 -5.16 -9.56
C CYS A 57 -17.22 -4.72 -10.65
N TYR A 58 -17.15 -3.40 -10.89
CA TYR A 58 -16.22 -2.85 -11.87
C TYR A 58 -14.78 -2.93 -11.41
N ASN A 59 -13.89 -3.15 -12.38
CA ASN A 59 -12.45 -3.19 -12.17
C ASN A 59 -11.82 -1.81 -12.42
N ARG A 60 -10.60 -1.62 -11.90
CA ARG A 60 -9.71 -0.50 -12.24
C ARG A 60 -9.15 -0.69 -13.66
N LYS A 61 -8.44 0.31 -14.16
CA LYS A 61 -7.78 0.26 -15.48
C LYS A 61 -6.68 -0.81 -15.58
N ASP A 62 -6.10 -1.19 -14.43
CA ASP A 62 -5.09 -2.24 -14.29
C ASP A 62 -5.68 -3.68 -14.28
N GLY A 63 -7.00 -3.80 -14.33
CA GLY A 63 -7.72 -5.08 -14.29
C GLY A 63 -8.06 -5.56 -12.88
N GLU A 64 -7.51 -4.94 -11.83
CA GLU A 64 -7.83 -5.26 -10.43
C GLU A 64 -9.23 -4.76 -10.05
N ALA A 65 -9.89 -5.48 -9.14
CA ALA A 65 -11.19 -5.07 -8.65
C ALA A 65 -11.11 -3.68 -7.99
N ALA A 66 -11.95 -2.74 -8.45
CA ALA A 66 -12.06 -1.41 -7.84
C ALA A 66 -13.02 -1.41 -6.64
N TRP A 67 -13.99 -2.31 -6.67
CA TRP A 67 -15.08 -2.40 -5.71
C TRP A 67 -15.27 -3.83 -5.23
N THR A 68 -15.81 -3.97 -4.03
CA THR A 68 -16.09 -5.25 -3.37
C THR A 68 -17.40 -5.17 -2.61
N ALA A 69 -17.74 -6.18 -1.85
CA ALA A 69 -19.03 -6.47 -1.24
C ALA A 69 -20.07 -7.02 -2.24
N ALA A 70 -21.14 -7.62 -1.70
CA ALA A 70 -22.18 -8.24 -2.49
C ALA A 70 -22.94 -7.24 -3.39
N ASP A 71 -22.95 -5.97 -3.00
CA ASP A 71 -23.60 -4.85 -3.69
C ASP A 71 -22.58 -3.86 -4.31
N CYS A 72 -21.28 -4.19 -4.34
CA CYS A 72 -20.23 -3.32 -4.84
C CYS A 72 -20.16 -1.93 -4.15
N SER A 73 -20.59 -1.83 -2.90
CA SER A 73 -20.59 -0.56 -2.16
C SER A 73 -19.24 -0.18 -1.57
N GLN A 74 -18.33 -1.14 -1.44
CA GLN A 74 -17.05 -0.96 -0.76
C GLN A 74 -15.89 -0.85 -1.75
N ARG A 75 -14.98 0.08 -1.52
CA ARG A 75 -13.75 0.19 -2.29
C ARG A 75 -12.72 -0.88 -1.88
N THR A 76 -11.91 -1.31 -2.84
CA THR A 76 -10.71 -2.10 -2.57
C THR A 76 -9.53 -1.19 -2.29
N CYS A 77 -8.63 -1.61 -1.40
CA CYS A 77 -7.40 -0.89 -1.11
C CYS A 77 -6.23 -1.35 -1.98
N PRO A 78 -5.16 -0.57 -2.07
CA PRO A 78 -3.92 -0.97 -2.70
C PRO A 78 -3.37 -2.26 -2.10
N LYS A 79 -2.78 -3.09 -2.96
CA LYS A 79 -2.21 -4.39 -2.59
C LYS A 79 -0.70 -4.39 -2.80
N SER A 80 0.02 -5.08 -1.95
CA SER A 80 1.43 -5.42 -2.15
C SER A 80 1.76 -6.72 -1.46
N MET A 81 2.99 -7.22 -1.60
CA MET A 81 3.44 -8.44 -0.96
C MET A 81 3.26 -8.37 0.54
N ALA A 82 2.66 -9.38 1.13
CA ALA A 82 2.39 -9.45 2.57
C ALA A 82 3.69 -9.48 3.38
N TRP A 83 3.71 -8.75 4.49
CA TRP A 83 4.76 -8.89 5.51
C TRP A 83 4.64 -10.21 6.26
N VAL A 84 3.41 -10.61 6.53
CA VAL A 84 3.03 -11.88 7.15
C VAL A 84 1.77 -12.36 6.48
N GLY A 85 1.65 -13.67 6.30
CA GLY A 85 0.49 -14.27 5.65
C GLY A 85 0.49 -15.77 5.82
N TYR A 86 -0.55 -16.41 5.31
CA TYR A 86 -0.58 -17.85 5.18
C TYR A 86 0.27 -18.25 3.99
N VAL A 87 0.99 -19.36 4.14
CA VAL A 87 1.75 -19.97 3.05
C VAL A 87 0.76 -20.60 2.07
N GLU A 88 0.67 -20.06 0.86
CA GLU A 88 -0.22 -20.57 -0.18
C GLU A 88 0.41 -21.77 -0.91
N SER A 89 1.74 -21.74 -1.07
CA SER A 89 2.51 -22.85 -1.66
C SER A 89 3.94 -22.85 -1.10
N SER A 90 4.72 -23.88 -1.41
CA SER A 90 6.13 -23.98 -0.96
C SER A 90 7.03 -22.84 -1.43
N ASN A 91 6.64 -22.13 -2.48
CA ASN A 91 7.39 -21.02 -3.06
C ASN A 91 6.67 -19.68 -2.97
N ASP A 92 5.49 -19.62 -2.32
CA ASP A 92 4.70 -18.41 -2.16
C ASP A 92 4.40 -18.16 -0.68
N LEU A 93 5.38 -17.55 -0.02
CA LEU A 93 5.35 -17.22 1.41
C LEU A 93 4.79 -15.81 1.65
N HIS A 94 4.76 -14.95 0.64
CA HIS A 94 4.38 -13.55 0.72
C HIS A 94 3.36 -13.19 -0.36
N PRO A 95 2.12 -13.68 -0.27
CA PRO A 95 1.08 -13.40 -1.26
C PRO A 95 0.77 -11.89 -1.34
N VAL A 96 0.26 -11.46 -2.49
CA VAL A 96 -0.16 -10.07 -2.68
C VAL A 96 -1.50 -9.83 -2.01
N VAL A 97 -1.53 -9.01 -0.97
CA VAL A 97 -2.71 -8.72 -0.13
C VAL A 97 -2.94 -7.24 0.05
N GLU A 98 -4.16 -6.86 0.39
CA GLU A 98 -4.50 -5.47 0.71
C GLU A 98 -3.69 -4.96 1.91
N CYS A 99 -3.18 -3.72 1.79
CA CYS A 99 -2.38 -3.04 2.81
C CYS A 99 -1.23 -3.91 3.34
N SER A 100 -0.72 -4.87 2.53
CA SER A 100 0.39 -5.78 2.88
C SER A 100 0.25 -6.49 4.22
N ASN A 101 -0.96 -6.64 4.77
CA ASN A 101 -1.25 -7.09 6.14
C ASN A 101 -0.57 -6.23 7.23
N LYS A 102 -0.25 -4.96 6.93
CA LYS A 102 0.31 -3.98 7.88
C LYS A 102 -0.45 -2.66 7.89
N GLY A 103 -1.73 -2.72 7.60
CA GLY A 103 -2.65 -1.61 7.69
C GLY A 103 -4.10 -2.06 7.62
N ASN A 104 -4.99 -1.13 7.92
CA ASN A 104 -6.42 -1.31 7.77
C ASN A 104 -6.89 -0.62 6.49
N CYS A 105 -7.72 -1.31 5.72
CA CYS A 105 -8.34 -0.75 4.53
C CYS A 105 -9.58 0.07 4.93
N ASP A 106 -9.59 1.35 4.60
CA ASP A 106 -10.79 2.17 4.64
C ASP A 106 -11.65 1.86 3.39
N ARG A 107 -12.74 1.18 3.59
CA ARG A 107 -13.65 0.76 2.54
C ARG A 107 -14.43 1.90 1.89
N ALA A 108 -14.48 3.09 2.51
CA ALA A 108 -15.14 4.26 1.94
C ALA A 108 -14.23 5.00 0.96
N THR A 109 -12.96 5.19 1.32
CA THR A 109 -11.98 5.92 0.51
C THR A 109 -11.17 5.01 -0.40
N GLY A 110 -10.96 3.73 -0.02
CA GLY A 110 -10.07 2.80 -0.69
C GLY A 110 -8.60 3.04 -0.37
N GLU A 111 -8.31 3.66 0.77
CA GLU A 111 -6.97 3.96 1.24
C GLU A 111 -6.55 3.05 2.39
N CYS A 112 -5.26 2.76 2.49
CA CYS A 112 -4.69 2.02 3.61
C CYS A 112 -4.28 2.97 4.74
N THR A 113 -4.77 2.70 5.95
CA THR A 113 -4.23 3.30 7.17
C THR A 113 -3.19 2.35 7.74
N CYS A 114 -1.91 2.68 7.59
CA CYS A 114 -0.82 1.82 7.99
C CYS A 114 -0.68 1.74 9.52
N PHE A 115 -0.25 0.57 10.01
CA PHE A 115 0.15 0.40 11.41
C PHE A 115 1.45 1.19 11.69
N ALA A 116 1.71 1.45 12.96
CA ALA A 116 2.93 2.15 13.38
C ALA A 116 4.18 1.52 12.76
N ASN A 117 5.12 2.36 12.31
CA ASN A 117 6.37 2.01 11.64
C ASN A 117 6.23 1.42 10.22
N TYR A 118 5.07 1.51 9.61
CA TYR A 118 4.87 1.14 8.20
C TYR A 118 4.35 2.33 7.40
N GLU A 119 4.74 2.42 6.14
CA GLU A 119 4.36 3.46 5.20
C GLU A 119 4.21 2.93 3.77
N GLY A 120 3.86 3.84 2.86
CA GLY A 120 3.56 3.53 1.47
C GLY A 120 2.06 3.41 1.23
N ILE A 121 1.65 3.40 -0.03
CA ILE A 121 0.22 3.38 -0.41
C ILE A 121 -0.47 2.07 -0.01
N ALA A 122 0.29 0.99 0.09
CA ALA A 122 -0.16 -0.34 0.52
C ALA A 122 0.54 -0.80 1.80
N CYS A 123 1.14 0.11 2.59
CA CYS A 123 1.90 -0.21 3.80
C CYS A 123 3.03 -1.22 3.53
N GLU A 124 3.63 -1.10 2.36
CA GLU A 124 4.58 -2.08 1.81
C GLU A 124 6.00 -1.92 2.33
N ARG A 125 6.34 -0.82 3.02
CA ARG A 125 7.70 -0.57 3.53
C ARG A 125 7.68 -0.05 4.97
N THR A 126 8.83 -0.18 5.65
CA THR A 126 9.04 0.42 6.97
C THR A 126 9.34 1.91 6.86
N VAL A 127 9.14 2.65 7.95
CA VAL A 127 9.51 4.06 8.07
C VAL A 127 10.98 4.18 8.48
N CYS A 128 11.73 5.12 7.92
CA CYS A 128 13.05 5.43 8.38
C CYS A 128 13.04 5.98 9.81
N PRO A 129 13.99 5.54 10.66
CA PRO A 129 14.06 6.02 12.03
C PRO A 129 14.15 7.55 12.06
N ASN A 130 13.27 8.20 12.85
CA ASN A 130 13.24 9.64 13.08
C ASN A 130 13.36 10.50 11.80
N ALA A 131 12.81 9.99 10.67
CA ALA A 131 12.94 10.60 9.34
C ALA A 131 14.39 10.97 8.98
N CYS A 132 15.36 10.15 9.41
CA CYS A 132 16.81 10.41 9.29
C CYS A 132 17.24 11.74 9.93
N SER A 133 16.48 12.27 10.90
CA SER A 133 16.75 13.53 11.63
C SER A 133 16.95 14.75 10.71
N ASP A 134 16.33 14.74 9.51
CA ASP A 134 16.57 15.74 8.44
C ASP A 134 18.08 15.91 8.10
N ALA A 135 18.91 14.92 8.38
CA ALA A 135 20.35 14.91 8.22
C ALA A 135 20.84 13.67 7.47
N GLY A 136 20.02 13.17 6.55
CA GLY A 136 20.30 12.02 5.70
C GLY A 136 19.15 11.68 4.80
N VAL A 137 19.35 10.68 3.94
CA VAL A 137 18.35 10.19 2.99
C VAL A 137 17.90 8.78 3.37
N CYS A 138 16.59 8.57 3.29
CA CYS A 138 15.99 7.27 3.54
C CYS A 138 16.07 6.41 2.27
N PHE A 139 16.78 5.28 2.35
CA PHE A 139 16.98 4.34 1.25
C PHE A 139 16.38 2.98 1.58
N THR A 140 15.88 2.29 0.55
CA THR A 140 15.50 0.88 0.65
C THR A 140 16.74 -0.01 0.75
N GLN A 141 16.56 -1.27 1.17
CA GLN A 141 17.65 -2.23 1.26
C GLN A 141 18.35 -2.44 -0.10
N GLU A 142 17.61 -2.43 -1.20
CA GLU A 142 18.16 -2.49 -2.56
C GLU A 142 19.02 -1.27 -2.88
N GLN A 143 18.55 -0.08 -2.54
CA GLN A 143 19.32 1.16 -2.75
C GLN A 143 20.58 1.20 -1.88
N LEU A 144 20.48 0.79 -0.59
CA LEU A 144 21.63 0.69 0.31
C LEU A 144 22.68 -0.30 -0.22
N ALA A 145 22.24 -1.43 -0.77
CA ALA A 145 23.15 -2.38 -1.39
C ALA A 145 23.85 -1.78 -2.63
N THR A 146 23.10 -1.03 -3.44
CA THR A 146 23.65 -0.35 -4.63
C THR A 146 24.70 0.68 -4.26
N GLU A 147 24.46 1.50 -3.24
CA GLU A 147 25.46 2.44 -2.70
C GLU A 147 26.74 1.72 -2.22
N ALA A 148 26.58 0.53 -1.63
CA ALA A 148 27.69 -0.31 -1.24
C ALA A 148 28.31 -1.13 -2.40
N SER A 149 27.97 -0.85 -3.66
CA SER A 149 28.38 -1.58 -4.86
C SER A 149 28.03 -3.07 -4.80
N ARG A 150 26.89 -3.41 -4.21
CA ARG A 150 26.34 -4.76 -4.09
C ARG A 150 24.98 -4.85 -4.75
N THR A 151 24.50 -6.07 -4.96
CA THR A 151 23.17 -6.33 -5.53
C THR A 151 22.26 -6.97 -4.48
N TYR A 152 21.07 -6.42 -4.28
CA TYR A 152 20.03 -6.94 -3.39
C TYR A 152 18.66 -6.68 -3.98
N SER A 153 18.41 -7.14 -5.20
CA SER A 153 17.14 -6.87 -5.93
C SER A 153 16.17 -8.05 -5.96
N THR A 154 16.67 -9.26 -5.68
CA THR A 154 15.89 -10.51 -5.79
C THR A 154 15.08 -10.87 -4.54
N PRO A 155 15.55 -10.59 -3.29
CA PRO A 155 14.78 -10.92 -2.11
C PRO A 155 13.46 -10.15 -2.04
N TRP A 156 12.43 -10.79 -1.48
CA TRP A 156 11.08 -10.23 -1.36
C TRP A 156 11.05 -8.92 -0.55
N ASP A 157 12.04 -8.69 0.31
CA ASP A 157 12.15 -7.55 1.20
C ASP A 157 13.06 -6.42 0.67
N ALA A 158 13.60 -6.57 -0.56
CA ALA A 158 14.53 -5.62 -1.15
C ALA A 158 14.06 -4.15 -1.08
N ASN A 159 12.77 -3.94 -1.27
CA ASN A 159 12.12 -2.62 -1.22
C ASN A 159 11.21 -2.41 0.00
N LYS A 160 11.32 -3.27 1.01
CA LYS A 160 10.45 -3.24 2.20
C LYS A 160 11.11 -2.64 3.42
N HIS A 161 12.33 -3.07 3.72
CA HIS A 161 13.14 -2.47 4.78
C HIS A 161 13.88 -1.24 4.26
N VAL A 162 13.90 -0.20 5.09
CA VAL A 162 14.59 1.05 4.80
C VAL A 162 15.59 1.38 5.89
N GLY A 163 16.58 2.22 5.56
CA GLY A 163 17.59 2.72 6.48
C GLY A 163 18.08 4.09 6.03
N CYS A 164 18.69 4.82 6.95
CA CYS A 164 19.25 6.13 6.67
C CYS A 164 20.66 6.06 6.13
N VAL A 165 20.93 6.80 5.05
CA VAL A 165 22.28 7.19 4.63
C VAL A 165 22.50 8.61 5.12
N CYS A 166 23.38 8.78 6.09
CA CYS A 166 23.58 10.06 6.75
C CYS A 166 24.41 11.02 5.90
N ASP A 167 24.11 12.31 6.02
CA ASP A 167 24.92 13.37 5.47
C ASP A 167 26.32 13.38 6.09
N LEU A 168 27.29 14.01 5.41
CA LEU A 168 28.67 14.10 5.88
C LEU A 168 28.74 14.76 7.26
N GLY A 169 29.42 14.13 8.19
CA GLY A 169 29.54 14.60 9.59
C GLY A 169 28.35 14.18 10.48
N ARG A 170 27.45 13.36 9.97
CA ARG A 170 26.38 12.74 10.75
C ARG A 170 26.54 11.23 10.81
N ARG A 171 26.00 10.63 11.87
CA ARG A 171 26.07 9.18 12.11
C ARG A 171 24.91 8.68 12.97
N GLY A 172 24.89 7.39 13.16
CA GLY A 172 23.83 6.71 13.89
C GLY A 172 22.77 6.14 12.97
N PRO A 173 21.85 5.32 13.49
CA PRO A 173 20.82 4.67 12.67
C PRO A 173 19.78 5.65 12.13
N ASP A 174 19.65 6.81 12.75
CA ASP A 174 18.71 7.88 12.42
C ASP A 174 19.41 9.20 12.08
N CYS A 175 20.75 9.20 11.92
CA CYS A 175 21.57 10.37 11.60
C CYS A 175 21.49 11.52 12.64
N SER A 176 21.04 11.24 13.87
CA SER A 176 20.93 12.26 14.93
C SER A 176 22.27 12.62 15.55
N LEU A 177 23.26 11.73 15.45
CA LEU A 177 24.56 11.90 16.07
C LEU A 177 25.51 12.68 15.16
N VAL A 178 26.34 13.53 15.77
CA VAL A 178 27.39 14.29 15.10
C VAL A 178 28.71 13.55 15.17
N GLU A 179 29.44 13.45 14.05
CA GLU A 179 30.75 12.83 14.02
C GLU A 179 31.79 13.74 14.68
N CYS A 180 32.65 13.15 15.48
CA CYS A 180 33.83 13.84 15.97
C CYS A 180 34.96 13.86 14.96
N PRO A 181 35.88 14.85 15.02
CA PRO A 181 37.08 14.86 14.22
C PRO A 181 37.91 13.58 14.46
N SER A 182 38.30 12.94 13.36
CA SER A 182 38.98 11.66 13.37
C SER A 182 40.45 11.81 13.00
N GLY A 183 41.31 10.96 13.53
CA GLY A 183 42.74 10.91 13.21
C GLY A 183 43.32 9.50 13.35
N ALA A 184 44.59 9.36 12.98
CA ALA A 184 45.28 8.09 13.07
C ALA A 184 45.43 7.63 14.51
N ASP A 185 45.09 6.38 14.78
CA ASP A 185 45.38 5.68 16.05
C ASP A 185 46.52 4.67 15.81
N VAL A 186 47.65 4.94 16.39
CA VAL A 186 48.87 4.08 16.22
C VAL A 186 48.69 2.65 16.73
N LEU A 187 47.68 2.42 17.58
CA LEU A 187 47.44 1.07 18.15
C LEU A 187 46.43 0.28 17.37
N LYS A 188 45.43 0.94 16.74
CA LYS A 188 44.32 0.26 16.10
C LYS A 188 44.10 0.67 14.63
N GLY A 189 44.95 1.53 14.09
CA GLY A 189 44.79 2.08 12.75
C GLY A 189 43.58 3.01 12.63
N TYR A 190 42.94 3.01 11.48
CA TYR A 190 41.79 3.86 11.20
C TYR A 190 40.52 3.17 11.66
N GLY A 191 39.71 3.85 12.46
CA GLY A 191 38.43 3.37 12.96
C GLY A 191 37.26 3.58 12.01
N ASN A 192 37.40 4.53 11.08
CA ASN A 192 36.48 4.85 10.02
C ASN A 192 37.25 5.25 8.74
N ALA A 193 36.56 5.73 7.70
CA ALA A 193 37.22 6.13 6.45
C ALA A 193 38.25 7.24 6.59
N GLN A 194 38.19 8.05 7.66
CA GLN A 194 39.09 9.17 7.92
C GLN A 194 40.03 8.97 9.14
N GLY A 195 39.94 7.82 9.80
CA GLY A 195 40.67 7.48 10.99
C GLY A 195 39.74 7.10 12.14
N ARG A 196 40.25 7.18 13.37
CA ARG A 196 39.49 6.90 14.58
C ARG A 196 39.03 8.19 15.26
N ASP A 197 37.79 8.21 15.75
CA ASP A 197 37.25 9.34 16.51
C ASP A 197 38.19 9.77 17.60
N CYS A 198 38.46 11.08 17.70
CA CYS A 198 39.38 11.68 18.65
C CYS A 198 40.78 11.03 18.65
N SER A 199 41.24 10.47 17.52
CA SER A 199 42.50 9.75 17.34
C SER A 199 42.70 8.57 18.33
N GLY A 200 41.61 8.09 18.95
CA GLY A 200 41.66 7.09 20.01
C GLY A 200 42.22 7.58 21.33
N ARG A 201 42.43 8.89 21.50
CA ARG A 201 43.04 9.55 22.66
C ARG A 201 42.08 10.49 23.38
N GLY A 202 40.81 10.30 23.18
CA GLY A 202 39.75 11.05 23.81
C GLY A 202 38.39 10.33 23.62
N THR A 203 37.38 10.87 24.25
CA THR A 203 35.96 10.44 24.10
C THR A 203 35.22 11.41 23.19
N CYS A 204 34.47 10.89 22.27
CA CYS A 204 33.63 11.70 21.41
C CYS A 204 32.28 11.98 22.11
N ASP A 205 31.94 13.26 22.25
CA ASP A 205 30.58 13.65 22.55
C ASP A 205 29.79 13.73 21.22
N TYR A 206 29.05 12.70 20.92
CA TYR A 206 28.27 12.60 19.69
C TYR A 206 27.07 13.55 19.63
N SER A 207 26.73 14.25 20.70
CA SER A 207 25.68 15.28 20.68
C SER A 207 26.19 16.61 20.11
N SER A 208 27.46 16.92 20.40
CA SER A 208 28.14 18.17 20.00
C SER A 208 29.16 17.99 18.88
N GLY A 209 29.65 16.76 18.65
CA GLY A 209 30.75 16.47 17.74
C GLY A 209 32.12 16.90 18.28
N ILE A 210 32.25 17.11 19.59
CA ILE A 210 33.48 17.59 20.22
C ILE A 210 34.22 16.44 20.90
N CYS A 211 35.56 16.43 20.76
CA CYS A 211 36.41 15.49 21.46
C CYS A 211 36.78 15.98 22.86
N GLU A 212 36.56 15.15 23.86
CA GLU A 212 37.08 15.32 25.22
C GLU A 212 38.38 14.48 25.33
N CYS A 213 39.52 15.16 25.31
CA CYS A 213 40.82 14.48 25.28
C CYS A 213 41.18 13.88 26.63
N PHE A 214 41.79 12.71 26.60
CA PHE A 214 42.39 12.11 27.80
C PHE A 214 43.57 12.94 28.30
N SER A 215 43.86 12.84 29.59
CA SER A 215 44.97 13.56 30.22
C SER A 215 46.29 13.35 29.46
N GLY A 216 46.98 14.44 29.18
CA GLY A 216 48.21 14.41 28.40
C GLY A 216 48.04 14.56 26.89
N TYR A 217 46.82 14.62 26.40
CA TYR A 217 46.50 14.87 24.98
C TYR A 217 45.70 16.15 24.78
N TYR A 218 45.87 16.79 23.63
CA TYR A 218 45.18 18.02 23.28
C TYR A 218 45.04 18.17 21.75
N GLY A 219 44.31 19.17 21.33
CA GLY A 219 43.95 19.42 19.92
C GLY A 219 42.51 19.06 19.63
N THR A 220 41.98 19.45 18.47
CA THR A 220 40.57 19.27 18.11
C THR A 220 40.17 17.80 17.99
N LYS A 221 41.12 16.94 17.65
CA LYS A 221 40.95 15.48 17.55
C LYS A 221 41.90 14.72 18.46
N CYS A 222 42.42 15.38 19.53
CA CYS A 222 43.35 14.83 20.48
C CYS A 222 44.64 14.28 19.85
N GLU A 223 45.10 14.90 18.77
CA GLU A 223 46.24 14.47 17.97
C GLU A 223 47.60 14.80 18.60
N HIS A 224 47.64 15.78 19.47
CA HIS A 224 48.86 16.22 20.12
C HIS A 224 49.02 15.63 21.52
N GLN A 225 50.28 15.40 21.91
CA GLN A 225 50.64 14.96 23.26
C GLN A 225 51.46 16.02 23.98
N THR A 226 51.17 16.28 25.25
CA THR A 226 51.98 17.14 26.09
C THR A 226 53.31 16.44 26.40
N VAL A 227 54.41 17.17 26.22
CA VAL A 227 55.77 16.66 26.50
C VAL A 227 56.08 16.65 27.99
N LEU A 228 55.24 17.32 28.78
CA LEU A 228 55.29 17.42 30.23
C LEU A 228 54.14 16.63 30.83
N GLY A 229 54.36 15.37 31.11
CA GLY A 229 53.45 14.50 31.87
C GLY A 229 53.97 14.25 33.25
#